data_06be4c9839d57efc48cb161d6d4fa734
#
_entry.id   06be4c9839d57efc48cb161d6d4fa734
#
_cell.length_a   1.000
_cell.length_b   1.000
_cell.length_c   1.000
_cell.angle_alpha   90.00
_cell.angle_beta   90.00
_cell.angle_gamma   90.00
#
_symmetry.space_group_name_H-M   'P 1'
#
loop_
_entity.id
_entity.type
_entity.pdbx_description
1 polymer ?
#
loop_
_entity_poly.entity_id
_entity_poly.type
_entity_poly.pdbx_seq_one_letter_code
_entity_poly.pdbx_strand_id
1 'polypeptide(L)'
;MAVGVLITIPGVEKEQYDRMNKEIFGRKRFDAVDAPEGLLVHSAGPMPDGWYVYDIWKSKEDFERFGDEQIGPAVRKVMGRDDPQQEIQFFEIDNLVPVLLDGASRPVH
;
A
#
# COMPACT_ATOMS: atom_id res chain seq x y z
N MET A 1 0.08 -18.62 -2.95
CA MET A 1 -1.25 -18.34 -2.41
C MET A 1 -1.38 -16.85 -2.13
N ALA A 2 -2.51 -16.26 -2.50
CA ALA A 2 -2.71 -14.83 -2.28
C ALA A 2 -2.75 -14.49 -0.80
N VAL A 3 -2.27 -13.32 -0.46
CA VAL A 3 -2.18 -12.87 0.92
C VAL A 3 -2.73 -11.44 1.04
N GLY A 4 -3.57 -11.21 2.06
CA GLY A 4 -3.99 -9.87 2.44
C GLY A 4 -2.96 -9.26 3.36
N VAL A 5 -2.63 -7.99 3.14
CA VAL A 5 -1.63 -7.28 3.93
C VAL A 5 -2.27 -6.00 4.45
N LEU A 6 -2.44 -5.92 5.75
CA LEU A 6 -2.96 -4.72 6.41
C LEU A 6 -1.81 -3.99 7.10
N ILE A 7 -1.58 -2.77 6.68
CA ILE A 7 -0.57 -1.91 7.28
C ILE A 7 -1.28 -0.75 7.96
N THR A 8 -1.03 -0.56 9.24
CA THR A 8 -1.58 0.59 9.98
C THR A 8 -0.42 1.45 10.43
N ILE A 9 -0.53 2.76 10.20
CA ILE A 9 0.58 3.69 10.42
C ILE A 9 0.08 4.86 11.27
N PRO A 10 0.29 4.78 12.60
CA PRO A 10 -0.14 5.88 13.48
C PRO A 10 0.53 7.18 13.11
N GLY A 11 -0.23 8.28 13.20
CA GLY A 11 0.33 9.61 12.98
C GLY A 11 0.50 10.03 11.54
N VAL A 12 0.24 9.15 10.58
CA VAL A 12 0.33 9.47 9.16
C VAL A 12 -1.00 10.02 8.68
N GLU A 13 -0.94 11.07 7.89
CA GLU A 13 -2.11 11.69 7.28
C GLU A 13 -2.03 11.56 5.75
N LYS A 14 -3.10 12.00 5.08
CA LYS A 14 -3.19 11.94 3.63
C LYS A 14 -1.98 12.58 2.94
N GLU A 15 -1.48 13.68 3.50
CA GLU A 15 -0.34 14.39 2.91
C GLU A 15 0.90 13.51 2.83
N GLN A 16 1.23 12.80 3.90
CA GLN A 16 2.38 11.90 3.89
C GLN A 16 2.18 10.74 2.92
N TYR A 17 0.97 10.20 2.87
CA TYR A 17 0.65 9.14 1.92
C TYR A 17 0.82 9.62 0.47
N ASP A 18 0.32 10.81 0.15
CA ASP A 18 0.48 11.39 -1.18
C ASP A 18 1.95 11.60 -1.53
N ARG A 19 2.75 12.05 -0.58
CA ARG A 19 4.19 12.23 -0.78
C ARG A 19 4.90 10.91 -1.02
N MET A 20 4.50 9.86 -0.31
CA MET A 20 5.04 8.52 -0.53
C MET A 20 4.72 8.04 -1.95
N ASN A 21 3.48 8.21 -2.40
CA ASN A 21 3.10 7.83 -3.75
C ASN A 21 3.89 8.60 -4.80
N LYS A 22 4.09 9.90 -4.59
CA LYS A 22 4.87 10.69 -5.51
C LYS A 22 6.32 10.21 -5.58
N GLU A 23 6.88 9.84 -4.44
CA GLU A 23 8.25 9.34 -4.39
C GLU A 23 8.41 8.00 -5.11
N ILE A 24 7.45 7.10 -4.94
CA ILE A 24 7.52 5.75 -5.49
C ILE A 24 7.10 5.73 -6.96
N PHE A 25 6.00 6.40 -7.29
CA PHE A 25 5.34 6.27 -8.60
C PHE A 25 5.43 7.53 -9.46
N GLY A 26 5.93 8.64 -8.91
CA GLY A 26 6.03 9.91 -9.63
C GLY A 26 4.75 10.74 -9.61
N ARG A 27 3.70 10.29 -8.91
CA ARG A 27 2.43 11.03 -8.82
C ARG A 27 1.74 10.73 -7.48
N LYS A 28 0.87 11.66 -7.06
CA LYS A 28 0.22 11.56 -5.75
C LYS A 28 -0.81 10.46 -5.65
N ARG A 29 -1.47 10.10 -6.77
CA ARG A 29 -2.48 9.04 -6.76
C ARG A 29 -1.89 7.78 -7.36
N PHE A 30 -2.03 6.70 -6.62
CA PHE A 30 -1.70 5.37 -7.10
C PHE A 30 -2.80 4.91 -8.05
N ASP A 31 -2.40 4.38 -9.20
CA ASP A 31 -3.35 3.88 -10.19
C ASP A 31 -2.93 2.48 -10.63
N ALA A 32 -3.85 1.77 -11.25
CA ALA A 32 -3.61 0.39 -11.69
C ALA A 32 -2.37 0.27 -12.59
N VAL A 33 -2.09 1.29 -13.41
CA VAL A 33 -0.92 1.25 -14.30
C VAL A 33 0.40 1.29 -13.53
N ASP A 34 0.38 1.71 -12.28
CA ASP A 34 1.56 1.80 -11.44
C ASP A 34 1.81 0.54 -10.62
N ALA A 35 0.92 -0.44 -10.69
CA ALA A 35 0.95 -1.59 -9.79
C ALA A 35 2.26 -2.35 -9.90
N PRO A 36 2.96 -2.56 -8.78
CA PRO A 36 4.15 -3.40 -8.81
C PRO A 36 3.79 -4.85 -9.05
N GLU A 37 4.78 -5.62 -9.47
CA GLU A 37 4.59 -7.04 -9.72
C GLU A 37 4.03 -7.74 -8.49
N GLY A 38 2.96 -8.51 -8.70
CA GLY A 38 2.34 -9.29 -7.66
C GLY A 38 1.23 -8.60 -6.90
N LEU A 39 1.06 -7.30 -7.06
CA LEU A 39 -0.04 -6.59 -6.42
C LEU A 39 -1.34 -6.85 -7.18
N LEU A 40 -2.35 -7.34 -6.46
CA LEU A 40 -3.66 -7.65 -7.04
C LEU A 40 -4.69 -6.57 -6.73
N VAL A 41 -4.72 -6.08 -5.49
CA VAL A 41 -5.66 -5.05 -5.06
C VAL A 41 -4.94 -4.11 -4.10
N HIS A 42 -5.15 -2.82 -4.26
CA HIS A 42 -4.63 -1.82 -3.33
C HIS A 42 -5.78 -0.95 -2.84
N SER A 43 -5.79 -0.70 -1.55
CA SER A 43 -6.70 0.27 -0.95
C SER A 43 -5.99 0.98 0.19
N ALA A 44 -6.41 2.21 0.47
CA ALA A 44 -5.82 3.00 1.53
C ALA A 44 -6.82 4.06 1.97
N GLY A 45 -6.71 4.49 3.22
CA GLY A 45 -7.60 5.51 3.74
C GLY A 45 -7.25 5.94 5.15
N PRO A 46 -7.99 6.92 5.69
CA PRO A 46 -7.77 7.38 7.06
C PRO A 46 -8.34 6.40 8.08
N MET A 47 -7.70 6.37 9.24
CA MET A 47 -8.18 5.69 10.43
C MET A 47 -8.10 6.67 11.59
N PRO A 48 -8.73 6.40 12.76
CA PRO A 48 -8.79 7.40 13.82
C PRO A 48 -7.45 7.99 14.25
N ASP A 49 -6.40 7.18 14.27
CA ASP A 49 -5.09 7.60 14.75
C ASP A 49 -4.03 7.68 13.66
N GLY A 50 -4.42 7.60 12.39
CA GLY A 50 -3.42 7.61 11.33
C GLY A 50 -3.98 7.19 9.98
N TRP A 51 -3.24 6.34 9.30
CA TRP A 51 -3.54 5.92 7.94
C TRP A 51 -3.40 4.40 7.83
N TYR A 52 -4.26 3.77 7.02
CA TYR A 52 -4.12 2.35 6.75
C TYR A 52 -3.92 2.11 5.26
N VAL A 53 -3.27 1.00 4.94
CA VAL A 53 -3.18 0.44 3.60
C VAL A 53 -3.61 -1.02 3.72
N TYR A 54 -4.55 -1.44 2.89
CA TYR A 54 -4.92 -2.84 2.81
C TYR A 54 -4.77 -3.32 1.39
N ASP A 55 -3.84 -4.24 1.19
CA ASP A 55 -3.50 -4.77 -0.12
C ASP A 55 -3.77 -6.26 -0.18
N ILE A 56 -4.02 -6.74 -1.39
CA ILE A 56 -3.98 -8.18 -1.65
C ILE A 56 -2.85 -8.40 -2.65
N TRP A 57 -1.92 -9.29 -2.28
CA TRP A 57 -0.76 -9.62 -3.08
C TRP A 57 -0.81 -11.08 -3.51
N LYS A 58 -0.19 -11.38 -4.63
CA LYS A 58 -0.09 -12.74 -5.14
C LYS A 58 0.68 -13.62 -4.15
N SER A 59 1.70 -13.07 -3.49
CA SER A 59 2.48 -13.78 -2.49
C SER A 59 3.05 -12.79 -1.48
N LYS A 60 3.43 -13.31 -0.31
CA LYS A 60 4.11 -12.52 0.71
C LYS A 60 5.48 -12.04 0.20
N GLU A 61 6.17 -12.87 -0.55
CA GLU A 61 7.47 -12.54 -1.11
C GLU A 61 7.41 -11.34 -2.04
N ASP A 62 6.36 -11.25 -2.86
CA ASP A 62 6.18 -10.10 -3.75
C ASP A 62 5.99 -8.82 -2.95
N PHE A 63 5.20 -8.87 -1.88
CA PHE A 63 5.04 -7.72 -1.00
C PHE A 63 6.36 -7.32 -0.35
N GLU A 64 7.10 -8.28 0.18
CA GLU A 64 8.36 -8.01 0.86
C GLU A 64 9.40 -7.41 -0.08
N ARG A 65 9.45 -7.89 -1.31
CA ARG A 65 10.35 -7.33 -2.32
C ARG A 65 10.01 -5.87 -2.60
N PHE A 66 8.74 -5.56 -2.80
CA PHE A 66 8.32 -4.18 -3.02
C PHE A 66 8.65 -3.31 -1.81
N GLY A 67 8.43 -3.84 -0.61
CA GLY A 67 8.76 -3.13 0.63
C GLY A 67 10.24 -2.78 0.71
N ASP A 68 11.10 -3.74 0.41
CA ASP A 68 12.55 -3.53 0.50
C ASP A 68 13.07 -2.61 -0.61
N GLU A 69 12.57 -2.77 -1.82
CA GLU A 69 13.11 -2.05 -2.98
C GLU A 69 12.52 -0.66 -3.15
N GLN A 70 11.27 -0.44 -2.75
CA GLN A 70 10.56 0.81 -3.03
C GLN A 70 10.07 1.53 -1.79
N ILE A 71 9.36 0.82 -0.91
CA ILE A 71 8.74 1.47 0.24
C ILE A 71 9.78 1.94 1.25
N GLY A 72 10.73 1.09 1.59
CA GLY A 72 11.77 1.43 2.58
C GLY A 72 12.53 2.70 2.22
N PRO A 73 13.10 2.77 1.00
CA PRO A 73 13.79 4.01 0.58
C PRO A 73 12.88 5.24 0.59
N ALA A 74 11.61 5.09 0.17
CA ALA A 74 10.68 6.21 0.17
C ALA A 74 10.34 6.69 1.59
N VAL A 75 10.18 5.76 2.52
CA VAL A 75 9.93 6.09 3.93
C VAL A 75 11.10 6.91 4.49
N ARG A 76 12.32 6.47 4.25
CA ARG A 76 13.50 7.23 4.71
C ARG A 76 13.51 8.63 4.15
N LYS A 77 13.21 8.79 2.87
CA LYS A 77 13.25 10.08 2.20
C LYS A 77 12.13 11.01 2.65
N VAL A 78 10.91 10.48 2.77
CA VAL A 78 9.73 11.29 3.10
C VAL A 78 9.64 11.56 4.59
N MET A 79 9.92 10.57 5.42
CA MET A 79 9.74 10.67 6.87
C MET A 79 11.04 10.91 7.62
N GLY A 80 12.17 10.75 6.97
CA GLY A 80 13.47 11.00 7.59
C GLY A 80 13.88 9.95 8.61
N ARG A 81 13.29 8.76 8.60
CA ARG A 81 13.64 7.69 9.51
C ARG A 81 13.40 6.32 8.87
N ASP A 82 14.16 5.33 9.33
CA ASP A 82 14.14 3.98 8.78
C ASP A 82 13.03 3.12 9.34
N ASP A 83 12.48 3.48 10.49
CA ASP A 83 11.55 2.63 11.23
C ASP A 83 10.26 3.40 11.52
N PRO A 84 9.34 3.44 10.56
CA PRO A 84 8.04 4.04 10.84
C PRO A 84 7.30 3.20 11.87
N GLN A 85 6.52 3.86 12.72
CA GLN A 85 5.71 3.17 13.70
C GLN A 85 4.52 2.55 13.00
N GLN A 86 4.73 1.37 12.43
CA GLN A 86 3.70 0.69 11.66
C GLN A 86 3.51 -0.73 12.17
N GLU A 87 2.30 -1.23 12.00
CA GLU A 87 1.99 -2.63 12.20
C GLU A 87 1.62 -3.24 10.87
N ILE A 88 2.11 -4.46 10.63
CA ILE A 88 1.80 -5.19 9.41
C ILE A 88 1.21 -6.53 9.81
N GLN A 89 0.01 -6.81 9.31
CA GLN A 89 -0.68 -8.08 9.54
C GLN A 89 -0.88 -8.78 8.21
N PHE A 90 -0.66 -10.08 8.19
CA PHE A 90 -0.84 -10.90 7.00
C PHE A 90 -2.01 -11.84 7.21
N PHE A 91 -2.85 -11.96 6.18
CA PHE A 91 -4.01 -12.83 6.17
C PHE A 91 -3.95 -13.74 4.96
N GLU A 92 -4.07 -15.04 5.18
CA GLU A 92 -4.19 -15.97 4.07
C GLU A 92 -5.52 -15.75 3.37
N ILE A 93 -5.51 -15.66 2.04
CA ILE A 93 -6.72 -15.46 1.26
C ILE A 93 -7.21 -16.83 0.76
N ASP A 94 -8.36 -17.24 1.25
CA ASP A 94 -8.95 -18.50 0.83
C ASP A 94 -9.81 -18.35 -0.43
N ASN A 95 -10.53 -17.23 -0.51
CA ASN A 95 -11.45 -17.01 -1.64
C ASN A 95 -11.33 -15.55 -2.09
N LEU A 96 -10.81 -15.34 -3.30
CA LEU A 96 -10.66 -14.02 -3.87
C LEU A 96 -11.52 -13.94 -5.14
N VAL A 97 -12.49 -13.04 -5.12
CA VAL A 97 -13.36 -12.80 -6.28
C VAL A 97 -13.12 -11.36 -6.74
N PRO A 98 -12.33 -11.17 -7.79
CA PRO A 98 -12.12 -9.82 -8.31
C PRO A 98 -13.37 -9.38 -9.09
N VAL A 99 -13.91 -8.23 -8.69
CA VAL A 99 -15.00 -7.60 -9.45
C VAL A 99 -14.35 -6.50 -10.25
N LEU A 100 -14.32 -6.67 -11.57
CA LEU A 100 -13.58 -5.77 -12.44
C LEU A 100 -14.23 -4.40 -12.50
N LEU A 101 -13.43 -3.39 -12.23
CA LEU A 101 -13.71 -2.01 -12.53
C LEU A 101 -13.00 -1.67 -13.82
N ASP A 102 -13.02 -0.42 -14.23
CA ASP A 102 -12.41 0.00 -15.50
C ASP A 102 -10.91 0.24 -15.41
N GLY A 103 -10.26 -0.25 -14.38
CA GLY A 103 -8.81 -0.21 -14.24
C GLY A 103 -8.24 1.04 -13.61
N ALA A 104 -9.03 2.06 -13.38
CA ALA A 104 -8.59 3.30 -12.74
C ALA A 104 -8.93 3.30 -11.26
N SER A 105 -8.14 4.01 -10.46
CA SER A 105 -8.48 4.20 -9.05
C SER A 105 -9.73 5.07 -8.96
N ARG A 106 -10.59 4.75 -7.99
CA ARG A 106 -11.86 5.46 -7.83
C ARG A 106 -12.01 5.94 -6.40
N PRO A 107 -12.53 7.17 -6.21
CA PRO A 107 -12.94 7.59 -4.88
C PRO A 107 -14.14 6.76 -4.44
N VAL A 108 -14.17 6.42 -3.17
CA VAL A 108 -15.26 5.68 -2.55
C VAL A 108 -15.95 6.61 -1.56
N HIS A 109 -17.26 6.72 -1.67
CA HIS A 109 -18.05 7.62 -0.86
C HIS A 109 -19.01 6.87 0.04
#